data_c3622b0523ba77bdae6ec98ba9d1e6c7
#
_entry.id   c3622b0523ba77bdae6ec98ba9d1e6c7
#
_cell.length_a   1.000
_cell.length_b   1.000
_cell.length_c   1.000
_cell.angle_alpha   90.00
_cell.angle_beta   90.00
_cell.angle_gamma   90.00
#
_symmetry.space_group_name_H-M   'P 1'
#
loop_
_entity.id
_entity.type
_entity.pdbx_description
1 polymer ?
#
loop_
_entity_poly.entity_id
_entity_poly.type
_entity_poly.pdbx_seq_one_letter_code
_entity_poly.pdbx_strand_id
1 'polypeptide(L)'
;MASNPPGKCCTVGVKHQGEPTGTHTTIDNGSLDVYIAKPTNPKAGKAGKAVLLVPDVMGICQNANLIADQLAANGYYTLIPDIFNKDSLSNPWRPENFNLMNWIQHGMKGDNPHTVPEVDAIMVKALDYLNEQGYKEIAGVGYCFGGKYVVRFMSEDKGKRIKVGYLAHPSFVDEAELEAAKGPISIAAAETDSIFPVEKRHKSEEILKATGVLYQINLYSGVSHGFAVRGDPNIPQEKWAKEQAFEQAVQWFNFHL
;
A
#
# COMPACT_ATOMS: atom_id res chain seq x y z
N MET A 1 -11.22 1.09 -15.52
CA MET A 1 -10.32 0.82 -14.37
C MET A 1 -8.87 0.80 -14.85
N ALA A 2 -8.00 1.54 -14.19
CA ALA A 2 -6.55 1.54 -14.44
C ALA A 2 -5.86 0.25 -13.94
N SER A 3 -6.50 -0.51 -13.03
CA SER A 3 -6.12 -1.88 -12.68
C SER A 3 -7.36 -2.74 -12.45
N ASN A 4 -7.23 -4.08 -12.57
CA ASN A 4 -8.34 -5.01 -12.38
C ASN A 4 -8.65 -5.22 -10.89
N PRO A 5 -9.83 -5.80 -10.54
CA PRO A 5 -10.10 -6.30 -9.20
C PRO A 5 -9.05 -7.32 -8.74
N PRO A 6 -8.78 -7.44 -7.42
CA PRO A 6 -7.88 -8.45 -6.90
C PRO A 6 -8.35 -9.86 -7.25
N GLY A 7 -7.41 -10.75 -7.48
CA GLY A 7 -7.63 -12.13 -7.88
C GLY A 7 -6.87 -13.12 -7.00
N LYS A 8 -6.86 -14.40 -7.41
CA LYS A 8 -6.20 -15.48 -6.67
C LYS A 8 -4.72 -15.19 -6.39
N CYS A 9 -4.03 -14.50 -7.30
CA CYS A 9 -2.62 -14.11 -7.12
C CYS A 9 -2.39 -13.18 -5.91
N CYS A 10 -3.40 -12.43 -5.47
CA CYS A 10 -3.29 -11.57 -4.28
C CYS A 10 -3.13 -12.35 -2.98
N THR A 11 -3.40 -13.64 -2.96
CA THR A 11 -3.32 -14.50 -1.76
C THR A 11 -2.14 -15.47 -1.77
N VAL A 12 -1.29 -15.41 -2.79
CA VAL A 12 -0.12 -16.29 -2.97
C VAL A 12 1.16 -15.54 -2.57
N GLY A 13 2.15 -16.25 -2.02
CA GLY A 13 3.48 -15.72 -1.69
C GLY A 13 4.04 -16.28 -0.40
N VAL A 14 5.22 -15.80 -0.01
CA VAL A 14 6.02 -16.33 1.09
C VAL A 14 5.99 -15.39 2.29
N LYS A 15 5.92 -15.96 3.51
CA LYS A 15 6.15 -15.23 4.75
C LYS A 15 7.64 -15.04 4.95
N HIS A 16 8.10 -13.79 5.06
CA HIS A 16 9.50 -13.47 5.27
C HIS A 16 9.93 -13.71 6.72
N GLN A 17 11.21 -14.01 6.89
CA GLN A 17 11.84 -14.13 8.20
C GLN A 17 12.26 -12.73 8.69
N GLY A 18 12.29 -12.55 10.01
CA GLY A 18 12.68 -11.31 10.69
C GLY A 18 11.75 -11.05 11.87
N GLU A 19 12.24 -10.26 12.82
CA GLU A 19 11.45 -9.82 13.98
C GLU A 19 11.04 -8.36 13.78
N PRO A 20 9.74 -8.06 13.64
CA PRO A 20 9.26 -6.69 13.57
C PRO A 20 9.64 -5.90 14.83
N THR A 21 10.12 -4.67 14.66
CA THR A 21 10.61 -3.81 15.71
C THR A 21 9.66 -2.69 16.12
N GLY A 22 8.66 -2.42 15.30
CA GLY A 22 7.58 -1.47 15.60
C GLY A 22 6.58 -2.00 16.63
N THR A 23 5.49 -1.29 16.79
CA THR A 23 4.52 -1.56 17.86
C THR A 23 3.12 -1.73 17.29
N HIS A 24 2.45 -2.83 17.65
CA HIS A 24 1.00 -2.97 17.48
C HIS A 24 0.28 -2.19 18.58
N THR A 25 -0.63 -1.32 18.21
CA THR A 25 -1.41 -0.49 19.12
C THR A 25 -2.76 -0.12 18.51
N THR A 26 -3.53 0.68 19.21
CA THR A 26 -4.80 1.23 18.71
C THR A 26 -4.76 2.76 18.69
N ILE A 27 -5.47 3.35 17.77
CA ILE A 27 -5.72 4.79 17.67
C ILE A 27 -7.23 5.07 17.67
N ASP A 28 -7.63 6.32 17.54
CA ASP A 28 -9.04 6.73 17.50
C ASP A 28 -9.84 6.13 18.66
N ASN A 29 -9.41 6.45 19.90
CA ASN A 29 -10.03 5.96 21.15
C ASN A 29 -10.13 4.42 21.24
N GLY A 30 -9.20 3.69 20.64
CA GLY A 30 -9.15 2.23 20.66
C GLY A 30 -9.97 1.56 19.54
N SER A 31 -10.52 2.34 18.61
CA SER A 31 -11.40 1.79 17.56
C SER A 31 -10.66 1.28 16.32
N LEU A 32 -9.38 1.65 16.13
CA LEU A 32 -8.59 1.28 14.95
C LEU A 32 -7.24 0.68 15.35
N ASP A 33 -7.05 -0.60 15.04
CA ASP A 33 -5.76 -1.27 15.21
C ASP A 33 -4.76 -0.74 14.17
N VAL A 34 -3.53 -0.50 14.61
CA VAL A 34 -2.44 -0.03 13.74
C VAL A 34 -1.12 -0.69 14.12
N TYR A 35 -0.21 -0.74 13.15
CA TYR A 35 1.20 -0.97 13.40
C TYR A 35 1.98 0.33 13.18
N ILE A 36 2.83 0.70 14.12
CA ILE A 36 3.62 1.93 14.08
C ILE A 36 5.10 1.57 14.15
N ALA A 37 5.86 1.98 13.14
CA ALA A 37 7.31 1.94 13.13
C ALA A 37 7.87 3.36 13.20
N LYS A 38 8.74 3.61 14.20
CA LYS A 38 9.34 4.92 14.44
C LYS A 38 10.81 4.93 14.03
N PRO A 39 11.32 6.04 13.47
CA PRO A 39 12.74 6.18 13.20
C PRO A 39 13.57 5.94 14.46
N THR A 40 14.56 5.06 14.36
CA THR A 40 15.46 4.74 15.48
C THR A 40 16.45 5.85 15.78
N ASN A 41 16.74 6.71 14.79
CA ASN A 41 17.58 7.88 14.94
C ASN A 41 16.79 9.16 14.65
N PRO A 42 16.30 9.88 15.67
CA PRO A 42 15.53 11.12 15.47
C PRO A 42 16.31 12.21 14.71
N LYS A 43 17.66 12.22 14.77
CA LYS A 43 18.49 13.16 14.00
C LYS A 43 18.54 12.84 12.51
N ALA A 44 18.41 11.57 12.17
CA ALA A 44 18.27 11.11 10.79
C ALA A 44 16.80 11.11 10.33
N GLY A 45 15.86 11.28 11.27
CA GLY A 45 14.43 11.35 10.98
C GLY A 45 14.08 12.59 10.16
N LYS A 46 13.05 12.46 9.35
CA LYS A 46 12.53 13.55 8.53
C LYS A 46 11.41 14.23 9.33
N ALA A 47 11.76 15.27 10.07
CA ALA A 47 10.82 15.99 10.93
C ALA A 47 9.55 16.39 10.15
N GLY A 48 8.38 16.07 10.72
CA GLY A 48 7.08 16.37 10.12
C GLY A 48 6.67 15.50 8.92
N LYS A 49 7.49 14.50 8.52
CA LYS A 49 7.22 13.58 7.41
C LYS A 49 6.83 12.20 7.90
N ALA A 50 5.79 11.63 7.30
CA ALA A 50 5.33 10.28 7.59
C ALA A 50 5.02 9.49 6.33
N VAL A 51 4.98 8.18 6.47
CA VAL A 51 4.50 7.25 5.46
C VAL A 51 3.26 6.54 6.00
N LEU A 52 2.15 6.63 5.28
CA LEU A 52 0.99 5.77 5.48
C LEU A 52 1.13 4.56 4.55
N LEU A 53 1.41 3.40 5.12
CA LEU A 53 1.48 2.15 4.37
C LEU A 53 0.12 1.49 4.38
N VAL A 54 -0.52 1.44 3.20
CA VAL A 54 -1.82 0.80 2.99
C VAL A 54 -1.56 -0.61 2.44
N PRO A 55 -1.84 -1.65 3.23
CA PRO A 55 -1.42 -3.01 2.91
C PRO A 55 -2.23 -3.65 1.79
N ASP A 56 -1.74 -4.78 1.32
CA ASP A 56 -2.49 -5.70 0.49
C ASP A 56 -3.55 -6.47 1.31
N VAL A 57 -4.23 -7.43 0.70
CA VAL A 57 -5.30 -8.22 1.35
C VAL A 57 -4.83 -9.01 2.59
N MET A 58 -3.51 -9.12 2.80
CA MET A 58 -2.96 -9.73 4.01
C MET A 58 -2.99 -8.80 5.23
N GLY A 59 -3.29 -7.51 5.04
CA GLY A 59 -3.40 -6.55 6.15
C GLY A 59 -2.12 -6.34 6.93
N ILE A 60 -2.24 -6.08 8.23
CA ILE A 60 -1.12 -5.97 9.16
C ILE A 60 -0.51 -7.36 9.40
N CYS A 61 0.41 -7.75 8.56
CA CYS A 61 1.10 -9.03 8.60
C CYS A 61 2.62 -8.83 8.75
N GLN A 62 3.33 -9.91 9.02
CA GLN A 62 4.79 -9.83 9.22
C GLN A 62 5.53 -9.14 8.08
N ASN A 63 5.20 -9.44 6.83
CA ASN A 63 5.88 -8.83 5.68
C ASN A 63 5.64 -7.31 5.61
N ALA A 64 4.40 -6.87 5.85
CA ALA A 64 4.06 -5.45 5.90
C ALA A 64 4.77 -4.73 7.06
N ASN A 65 4.83 -5.37 8.24
CA ASN A 65 5.52 -4.84 9.41
C ASN A 65 7.02 -4.66 9.15
N LEU A 66 7.68 -5.66 8.56
CA LEU A 66 9.10 -5.56 8.19
C LEU A 66 9.37 -4.44 7.17
N ILE A 67 8.46 -4.20 6.22
CA ILE A 67 8.55 -3.08 5.28
C ILE A 67 8.40 -1.75 6.02
N ALA A 68 7.45 -1.63 6.94
CA ALA A 68 7.27 -0.42 7.74
C ALA A 68 8.51 -0.11 8.60
N ASP A 69 9.13 -1.13 9.19
CA ASP A 69 10.37 -0.99 9.95
C ASP A 69 11.53 -0.50 9.06
N GLN A 70 11.63 -1.01 7.84
CA GLN A 70 12.63 -0.54 6.87
C GLN A 70 12.39 0.92 6.44
N LEU A 71 11.13 1.34 6.25
CA LEU A 71 10.80 2.74 6.00
C LEU A 71 11.16 3.62 7.21
N ALA A 72 10.93 3.13 8.43
CA ALA A 72 11.34 3.82 9.64
C ALA A 72 12.87 3.92 9.78
N ALA A 73 13.61 2.87 9.41
CA ALA A 73 15.07 2.91 9.34
C ALA A 73 15.60 3.95 8.33
N ASN A 74 14.81 4.25 7.29
CA ASN A 74 15.07 5.33 6.32
C ASN A 74 14.59 6.71 6.79
N GLY A 75 14.12 6.83 8.04
CA GLY A 75 13.81 8.09 8.69
C GLY A 75 12.35 8.53 8.63
N TYR A 76 11.43 7.70 8.15
CA TYR A 76 10.01 8.02 8.07
C TYR A 76 9.22 7.41 9.24
N TYR A 77 8.45 8.23 9.96
CA TYR A 77 7.42 7.67 10.82
C TYR A 77 6.43 6.90 9.96
N THR A 78 6.28 5.61 10.18
CA THR A 78 5.45 4.76 9.32
C THR A 78 4.30 4.17 10.11
N LEU A 79 3.08 4.29 9.54
CA LEU A 79 1.85 3.76 10.11
C LEU A 79 1.18 2.82 9.12
N ILE A 80 0.78 1.62 9.58
CA ILE A 80 -0.07 0.69 8.84
C ILE A 80 -1.42 0.63 9.55
N PRO A 81 -2.54 1.07 8.96
CA PRO A 81 -3.88 0.89 9.53
C PRO A 81 -4.42 -0.52 9.20
N ASP A 82 -5.20 -1.08 10.10
CA ASP A 82 -5.99 -2.27 9.80
C ASP A 82 -7.22 -1.89 8.98
N ILE A 83 -7.05 -1.91 7.67
CA ILE A 83 -8.12 -1.55 6.72
C ILE A 83 -9.20 -2.64 6.55
N PHE A 84 -9.09 -3.73 7.28
CA PHE A 84 -10.00 -4.88 7.19
C PHE A 84 -10.73 -5.17 8.51
N ASN A 85 -10.60 -4.32 9.55
CA ASN A 85 -11.27 -4.53 10.84
C ASN A 85 -11.07 -5.95 11.40
N LYS A 86 -9.81 -6.41 11.46
CA LYS A 86 -9.40 -7.75 11.95
C LYS A 86 -9.82 -8.93 11.05
N ASP A 87 -10.29 -8.65 9.84
CA ASP A 87 -10.75 -9.66 8.89
C ASP A 87 -9.78 -9.88 7.71
N SER A 88 -8.51 -9.47 7.87
CA SER A 88 -7.48 -9.63 6.83
C SER A 88 -7.22 -11.09 6.47
N LEU A 89 -6.70 -11.33 5.27
CA LEU A 89 -6.36 -12.66 4.78
C LEU A 89 -5.01 -13.19 5.29
N SER A 90 -4.40 -12.58 6.30
CA SER A 90 -3.22 -13.13 6.99
C SER A 90 -3.54 -14.39 7.80
N ASN A 91 -4.77 -14.54 8.29
CA ASN A 91 -5.25 -15.80 8.85
C ASN A 91 -5.32 -16.84 7.74
N PRO A 92 -4.63 -18.00 7.86
CA PRO A 92 -4.62 -19.04 6.82
C PRO A 92 -5.97 -19.77 6.66
N TRP A 93 -6.86 -19.67 7.66
CA TRP A 93 -8.17 -20.32 7.55
C TRP A 93 -9.02 -19.69 6.46
N ARG A 94 -9.60 -20.52 5.61
CA ARG A 94 -10.54 -20.14 4.55
C ARG A 94 -11.67 -21.15 4.51
N PRO A 95 -12.92 -20.73 4.30
CA PRO A 95 -13.99 -21.68 3.99
C PRO A 95 -13.73 -22.37 2.65
N GLU A 96 -14.25 -23.56 2.47
CA GLU A 96 -14.07 -24.40 1.27
C GLU A 96 -14.45 -23.63 -0.02
N ASN A 97 -15.48 -22.81 0.04
CA ASN A 97 -15.99 -22.02 -1.08
C ASN A 97 -15.56 -20.55 -1.00
N PHE A 98 -14.35 -20.26 -0.49
CA PHE A 98 -13.85 -18.89 -0.38
C PHE A 98 -13.85 -18.19 -1.72
N ASN A 99 -14.52 -17.03 -1.77
CA ASN A 99 -14.52 -16.12 -2.91
C ASN A 99 -14.01 -14.75 -2.47
N LEU A 100 -12.92 -14.30 -3.07
CA LEU A 100 -12.25 -13.05 -2.71
C LEU A 100 -13.15 -11.83 -2.88
N MET A 101 -13.94 -11.77 -3.96
CA MET A 101 -14.85 -10.65 -4.19
C MET A 101 -16.01 -10.62 -3.20
N ASN A 102 -16.54 -11.80 -2.82
CA ASN A 102 -17.54 -11.88 -1.77
C ASN A 102 -16.99 -11.43 -0.42
N TRP A 103 -15.74 -11.80 -0.10
CA TRP A 103 -15.07 -11.33 1.12
C TRP A 103 -14.88 -9.80 1.10
N ILE A 104 -14.52 -9.19 -0.04
CA ILE A 104 -14.44 -7.73 -0.15
C ILE A 104 -15.80 -7.08 0.09
N GLN A 105 -16.86 -7.66 -0.45
CA GLN A 105 -18.21 -7.09 -0.36
C GLN A 105 -18.87 -7.29 1.00
N HIS A 106 -18.56 -8.35 1.71
CA HIS A 106 -19.33 -8.76 2.89
C HIS A 106 -18.48 -9.15 4.10
N GLY A 107 -17.15 -9.31 3.94
CA GLY A 107 -16.27 -9.88 4.96
C GLY A 107 -16.37 -11.40 5.07
N MET A 108 -15.53 -12.00 5.90
CA MET A 108 -15.44 -13.45 6.06
C MET A 108 -16.74 -14.06 6.64
N LYS A 109 -17.44 -13.30 7.49
CA LYS A 109 -18.68 -13.71 8.16
C LYS A 109 -19.94 -13.09 7.59
N GLY A 110 -19.82 -12.20 6.60
CA GLY A 110 -20.94 -11.52 5.94
C GLY A 110 -21.39 -10.21 6.59
N ASP A 111 -20.65 -9.69 7.56
CA ASP A 111 -21.00 -8.51 8.37
C ASP A 111 -19.89 -7.45 8.46
N ASN A 112 -18.82 -7.61 7.69
CA ASN A 112 -17.65 -6.72 7.73
C ASN A 112 -17.13 -6.41 6.30
N PRO A 113 -17.84 -5.57 5.54
CA PRO A 113 -17.43 -5.23 4.17
C PRO A 113 -16.13 -4.44 4.14
N HIS A 114 -15.35 -4.63 3.08
CA HIS A 114 -14.09 -3.95 2.81
C HIS A 114 -14.20 -3.11 1.54
N THR A 115 -15.33 -2.47 1.38
CA THR A 115 -15.61 -1.63 0.21
C THR A 115 -15.12 -0.19 0.40
N VAL A 116 -15.28 0.64 -0.61
CA VAL A 116 -14.75 2.00 -0.59
C VAL A 116 -15.23 2.82 0.63
N PRO A 117 -16.51 2.82 1.01
CA PRO A 117 -16.95 3.61 2.17
C PRO A 117 -16.26 3.21 3.48
N GLU A 118 -16.13 1.91 3.74
CA GLU A 118 -15.54 1.41 4.98
C GLU A 118 -14.04 1.70 5.05
N VAL A 119 -13.32 1.43 3.95
CA VAL A 119 -11.88 1.66 3.94
C VAL A 119 -11.55 3.15 3.89
N ASP A 120 -12.31 3.98 3.16
CA ASP A 120 -12.15 5.44 3.19
C ASP A 120 -12.31 6.00 4.62
N ALA A 121 -13.28 5.51 5.39
CA ALA A 121 -13.47 5.92 6.78
C ALA A 121 -12.24 5.59 7.66
N ILE A 122 -11.64 4.42 7.47
CA ILE A 122 -10.41 4.02 8.17
C ILE A 122 -9.22 4.90 7.72
N MET A 123 -9.10 5.16 6.43
CA MET A 123 -8.05 6.04 5.90
C MET A 123 -8.14 7.45 6.50
N VAL A 124 -9.35 8.00 6.65
CA VAL A 124 -9.55 9.31 7.30
C VAL A 124 -9.01 9.27 8.73
N LYS A 125 -9.40 8.29 9.54
CA LYS A 125 -8.93 8.15 10.93
C LYS A 125 -7.39 8.05 11.02
N ALA A 126 -6.79 7.25 10.16
CA ALA A 126 -5.33 7.09 10.12
C ALA A 126 -4.61 8.40 9.75
N LEU A 127 -5.14 9.14 8.78
CA LEU A 127 -4.58 10.41 8.35
C LEU A 127 -4.82 11.53 9.38
N ASP A 128 -5.98 11.54 10.06
CA ASP A 128 -6.27 12.46 11.17
C ASP A 128 -5.27 12.24 12.31
N TYR A 129 -5.07 10.99 12.72
CA TYR A 129 -4.06 10.65 13.72
C TYR A 129 -2.66 11.16 13.34
N LEU A 130 -2.20 10.91 12.10
CA LEU A 130 -0.89 11.42 11.66
C LEU A 130 -0.80 12.94 11.74
N ASN A 131 -1.87 13.65 11.33
CA ASN A 131 -1.94 15.11 11.43
C ASN A 131 -1.92 15.62 12.87
N GLU A 132 -2.59 14.93 13.81
CA GLU A 132 -2.59 15.24 15.25
C GLU A 132 -1.21 15.01 15.88
N GLN A 133 -0.48 14.00 15.40
CA GLN A 133 0.92 13.76 15.78
C GLN A 133 1.91 14.78 15.17
N GLY A 134 1.42 15.75 14.38
CA GLY A 134 2.24 16.80 13.79
C GLY A 134 2.81 16.49 12.40
N TYR A 135 2.49 15.34 11.81
CA TYR A 135 2.93 14.98 10.46
C TYR A 135 2.04 15.64 9.41
N LYS A 136 2.57 16.63 8.69
CA LYS A 136 1.85 17.37 7.64
C LYS A 136 2.23 16.92 6.23
N GLU A 137 3.44 16.39 6.08
CA GLU A 137 3.95 15.85 4.83
C GLU A 137 3.83 14.31 4.89
N ILE A 138 2.77 13.79 4.25
CA ILE A 138 2.43 12.36 4.29
C ILE A 138 2.60 11.76 2.89
N ALA A 139 3.50 10.78 2.76
CA ALA A 139 3.55 9.89 1.61
C ALA A 139 2.65 8.69 1.81
N GLY A 140 2.10 8.15 0.72
CA GLY A 140 1.35 6.90 0.72
C GLY A 140 2.13 5.78 0.04
N VAL A 141 2.22 4.63 0.68
CA VAL A 141 2.66 3.37 0.06
C VAL A 141 1.46 2.46 -0.06
N GLY A 142 1.11 2.05 -1.27
CA GLY A 142 -0.02 1.16 -1.51
C GLY A 142 0.41 -0.14 -2.20
N TYR A 143 0.16 -1.25 -1.54
CA TYR A 143 0.40 -2.58 -2.12
C TYR A 143 -0.91 -3.22 -2.56
N CYS A 144 -0.98 -3.70 -3.80
CA CYS A 144 -2.15 -4.41 -4.35
C CYS A 144 -3.45 -3.63 -4.07
N PHE A 145 -4.32 -4.13 -3.20
CA PHE A 145 -5.57 -3.51 -2.75
C PHE A 145 -5.37 -2.09 -2.18
N GLY A 146 -4.31 -1.90 -1.40
CA GLY A 146 -3.98 -0.59 -0.81
C GLY A 146 -3.64 0.50 -1.82
N GLY A 147 -3.21 0.12 -3.04
CA GLY A 147 -2.87 1.07 -4.10
C GLY A 147 -4.03 1.99 -4.47
N LYS A 148 -5.26 1.46 -4.53
CA LYS A 148 -6.48 2.25 -4.77
C LYS A 148 -6.62 3.40 -3.77
N TYR A 149 -6.46 3.11 -2.50
CA TYR A 149 -6.71 4.09 -1.43
C TYR A 149 -5.60 5.14 -1.34
N VAL A 150 -4.36 4.82 -1.68
CA VAL A 150 -3.31 5.83 -1.83
C VAL A 150 -3.70 6.83 -2.92
N VAL A 151 -4.08 6.37 -4.12
CA VAL A 151 -4.47 7.24 -5.24
C VAL A 151 -5.67 8.11 -4.87
N ARG A 152 -6.70 7.54 -4.25
CA ARG A 152 -7.91 8.25 -3.82
C ARG A 152 -7.59 9.44 -2.90
N PHE A 153 -6.72 9.25 -1.92
CA PHE A 153 -6.37 10.30 -0.94
C PHE A 153 -5.31 11.30 -1.45
N MET A 154 -4.86 11.15 -2.70
CA MET A 154 -4.10 12.17 -3.42
C MET A 154 -4.98 13.18 -4.17
N SER A 155 -6.31 12.95 -4.27
CA SER A 155 -7.24 13.83 -4.98
C SER A 155 -7.66 15.06 -4.16
N GLU A 156 -8.11 16.12 -4.85
CA GLU A 156 -8.68 17.32 -4.21
C GLU A 156 -9.92 16.98 -3.38
N ASP A 157 -10.78 16.09 -3.85
CA ASP A 157 -12.01 15.66 -3.16
C ASP A 157 -11.72 15.05 -1.78
N LYS A 158 -10.54 14.48 -1.60
CA LYS A 158 -10.05 13.94 -0.34
C LYS A 158 -9.08 14.88 0.38
N GLY A 159 -8.98 16.14 -0.07
CA GLY A 159 -8.16 17.18 0.53
C GLY A 159 -6.66 17.01 0.31
N LYS A 160 -6.23 16.25 -0.70
CA LYS A 160 -4.80 16.02 -1.01
C LYS A 160 -4.00 15.61 0.23
N ARG A 161 -4.56 14.73 1.04
CA ARG A 161 -3.97 14.35 2.33
C ARG A 161 -2.69 13.51 2.19
N ILE A 162 -2.57 12.76 1.07
CA ILE A 162 -1.34 12.11 0.65
C ILE A 162 -0.69 12.99 -0.42
N LYS A 163 0.55 13.41 -0.15
CA LYS A 163 1.30 14.36 -0.99
C LYS A 163 2.07 13.66 -2.10
N VAL A 164 2.59 12.48 -1.82
CA VAL A 164 3.42 11.67 -2.73
C VAL A 164 2.94 10.23 -2.65
N GLY A 165 2.69 9.59 -3.79
CA GLY A 165 2.23 8.21 -3.87
C GLY A 165 3.29 7.25 -4.39
N TYR A 166 3.36 6.05 -3.79
CA TYR A 166 4.04 4.90 -4.35
C TYR A 166 3.09 3.71 -4.35
N LEU A 167 2.99 3.05 -5.50
CA LEU A 167 2.13 1.89 -5.69
C LEU A 167 2.97 0.70 -6.16
N ALA A 168 2.78 -0.47 -5.59
CA ALA A 168 3.34 -1.69 -6.14
C ALA A 168 2.23 -2.67 -6.52
N HIS A 169 2.29 -3.19 -7.75
CA HIS A 169 1.31 -4.13 -8.30
C HIS A 169 -0.14 -3.77 -7.93
N PRO A 170 -0.63 -2.55 -8.27
CA PRO A 170 -1.91 -2.03 -7.78
C PRO A 170 -3.09 -2.84 -8.28
N SER A 171 -4.17 -2.91 -7.47
CA SER A 171 -5.46 -3.46 -7.85
C SER A 171 -6.61 -2.47 -7.60
N PHE A 172 -7.72 -2.63 -8.31
CA PHE A 172 -8.94 -1.84 -8.18
C PHE A 172 -8.84 -0.35 -8.49
N VAL A 173 -7.70 0.16 -8.94
CA VAL A 173 -7.57 1.60 -9.26
C VAL A 173 -8.46 1.93 -10.46
N ASP A 174 -9.35 2.88 -10.31
CA ASP A 174 -10.15 3.41 -11.40
C ASP A 174 -9.38 4.48 -12.19
N GLU A 175 -9.67 4.61 -13.49
CA GLU A 175 -9.03 5.62 -14.34
C GLU A 175 -9.31 7.03 -13.80
N ALA A 176 -10.57 7.30 -13.42
CA ALA A 176 -10.96 8.58 -12.83
C ALA A 176 -10.24 8.91 -11.51
N GLU A 177 -9.92 7.90 -10.68
CA GLU A 177 -9.14 8.10 -9.47
C GLU A 177 -7.69 8.50 -9.80
N LEU A 178 -7.11 7.86 -10.81
CA LEU A 178 -5.76 8.18 -11.26
C LEU A 178 -5.69 9.56 -11.92
N GLU A 179 -6.71 9.94 -12.70
CA GLU A 179 -6.87 11.27 -13.28
C GLU A 179 -7.02 12.38 -12.22
N ALA A 180 -7.66 12.05 -11.10
CA ALA A 180 -7.88 12.99 -10.00
C ALA A 180 -6.66 13.21 -9.10
N ALA A 181 -5.63 12.38 -9.21
CA ALA A 181 -4.44 12.47 -8.37
C ALA A 181 -3.66 13.78 -8.63
N LYS A 182 -3.20 14.44 -7.56
CA LYS A 182 -2.60 15.79 -7.58
C LYS A 182 -1.17 15.86 -7.02
N GLY A 183 -0.46 14.76 -7.03
CA GLY A 183 0.92 14.72 -6.55
C GLY A 183 1.76 13.70 -7.30
N PRO A 184 3.07 13.67 -7.07
CA PRO A 184 3.97 12.72 -7.73
C PRO A 184 3.59 11.27 -7.41
N ILE A 185 3.58 10.40 -8.44
CA ILE A 185 3.24 8.97 -8.31
C ILE A 185 4.35 8.10 -8.89
N SER A 186 4.81 7.12 -8.12
CA SER A 186 5.72 6.08 -8.60
C SER A 186 5.03 4.72 -8.57
N ILE A 187 5.14 3.93 -9.64
CA ILE A 187 4.51 2.60 -9.76
C ILE A 187 5.57 1.54 -10.02
N ALA A 188 5.59 0.50 -9.20
CA ALA A 188 6.36 -0.72 -9.40
C ALA A 188 5.46 -1.83 -9.96
N ALA A 189 5.66 -2.19 -11.22
CA ALA A 189 4.85 -3.17 -11.93
C ALA A 189 5.57 -4.50 -12.08
N ALA A 190 4.85 -5.61 -11.97
CA ALA A 190 5.36 -6.94 -12.28
C ALA A 190 5.13 -7.28 -13.76
N GLU A 191 6.05 -8.04 -14.35
CA GLU A 191 5.92 -8.51 -15.73
C GLU A 191 4.70 -9.42 -15.90
N THR A 192 4.53 -10.37 -14.98
CA THR A 192 3.41 -11.32 -15.00
C THR A 192 2.34 -10.88 -14.00
N ASP A 193 1.42 -10.04 -14.46
CA ASP A 193 0.35 -9.50 -13.60
C ASP A 193 -0.99 -9.42 -14.34
N SER A 194 -1.90 -10.32 -13.97
CA SER A 194 -3.27 -10.30 -14.52
C SER A 194 -4.15 -9.18 -13.93
N ILE A 195 -3.71 -8.56 -12.85
CA ILE A 195 -4.40 -7.46 -12.16
C ILE A 195 -3.97 -6.12 -12.75
N PHE A 196 -2.68 -5.96 -13.01
CA PHE A 196 -2.10 -4.78 -13.65
C PHE A 196 -1.35 -5.17 -14.95
N PRO A 197 -2.09 -5.72 -15.96
CA PRO A 197 -1.49 -6.19 -17.20
C PRO A 197 -0.97 -5.03 -18.05
N VAL A 198 -0.27 -5.38 -19.11
CA VAL A 198 0.39 -4.46 -20.06
C VAL A 198 -0.55 -3.31 -20.49
N GLU A 199 -1.78 -3.63 -20.87
CA GLU A 199 -2.74 -2.65 -21.39
C GLU A 199 -3.11 -1.61 -20.33
N LYS A 200 -3.28 -2.06 -19.09
CA LYS A 200 -3.64 -1.18 -17.99
C LYS A 200 -2.44 -0.36 -17.51
N ARG A 201 -1.24 -0.92 -17.57
CA ARG A 201 0.00 -0.19 -17.29
C ARG A 201 0.21 0.94 -18.30
N HIS A 202 0.07 0.65 -19.59
CA HIS A 202 0.17 1.68 -20.65
C HIS A 202 -0.94 2.72 -20.51
N LYS A 203 -2.16 2.30 -20.20
CA LYS A 203 -3.26 3.24 -19.94
C LYS A 203 -2.99 4.16 -18.75
N SER A 204 -2.41 3.63 -17.68
CA SER A 204 -2.00 4.43 -16.52
C SER A 204 -0.93 5.47 -16.88
N GLU A 205 0.04 5.11 -17.74
CA GLU A 205 1.04 6.04 -18.27
C GLU A 205 0.39 7.19 -19.05
N GLU A 206 -0.54 6.87 -19.97
CA GLU A 206 -1.28 7.87 -20.75
C GLU A 206 -2.04 8.85 -19.83
N ILE A 207 -2.74 8.32 -18.82
CA ILE A 207 -3.51 9.11 -17.85
C ILE A 207 -2.56 10.03 -17.07
N LEU A 208 -1.51 9.48 -16.47
CA LEU A 208 -0.56 10.26 -15.66
C LEU A 208 0.10 11.35 -16.49
N LYS A 209 0.48 11.06 -17.73
CA LYS A 209 1.02 12.07 -18.67
C LYS A 209 0.00 13.19 -18.91
N ALA A 210 -1.27 12.87 -19.09
CA ALA A 210 -2.33 13.85 -19.33
C ALA A 210 -2.62 14.74 -18.11
N THR A 211 -2.45 14.21 -16.88
CA THR A 211 -2.64 15.00 -15.65
C THR A 211 -1.54 16.04 -15.42
N GLY A 212 -0.37 15.86 -16.01
CA GLY A 212 0.80 16.71 -15.79
C GLY A 212 1.51 16.50 -14.45
N VAL A 213 1.09 15.53 -13.62
CA VAL A 213 1.83 15.18 -12.40
C VAL A 213 3.14 14.48 -12.75
N LEU A 214 4.16 14.61 -11.92
CA LEU A 214 5.38 13.83 -12.08
C LEU A 214 5.10 12.37 -11.79
N TYR A 215 5.60 11.48 -12.65
CA TYR A 215 5.39 10.05 -12.45
C TYR A 215 6.60 9.22 -12.87
N GLN A 216 6.66 8.01 -12.33
CA GLN A 216 7.63 6.99 -12.68
C GLN A 216 6.93 5.64 -12.71
N ILE A 217 7.18 4.82 -13.73
CA ILE A 217 6.70 3.44 -13.80
C ILE A 217 7.88 2.54 -14.10
N ASN A 218 8.22 1.66 -13.15
CA ASN A 218 9.24 0.63 -13.32
C ASN A 218 8.58 -0.73 -13.53
N LEU A 219 8.99 -1.44 -14.58
CA LEU A 219 8.59 -2.82 -14.85
C LEU A 219 9.70 -3.76 -14.41
N TYR A 220 9.34 -4.70 -13.53
CA TYR A 220 10.24 -5.74 -13.04
C TYR A 220 9.96 -7.06 -13.76
N SER A 221 10.95 -7.52 -14.56
CA SER A 221 10.86 -8.79 -15.28
C SER A 221 11.10 -9.99 -14.37
N GLY A 222 10.52 -11.13 -14.71
CA GLY A 222 10.67 -12.39 -13.99
C GLY A 222 9.94 -12.45 -12.66
N VAL A 223 9.01 -11.52 -12.38
CA VAL A 223 8.22 -11.52 -11.15
C VAL A 223 6.71 -11.40 -11.45
N SER A 224 5.91 -11.83 -10.48
CA SER A 224 4.46 -11.84 -10.57
C SER A 224 3.82 -10.87 -9.57
N HIS A 225 2.50 -10.67 -9.71
CA HIS A 225 1.70 -9.87 -8.78
C HIS A 225 1.99 -10.22 -7.32
N GLY A 226 2.22 -9.22 -6.49
CA GLY A 226 2.55 -9.41 -5.07
C GLY A 226 4.05 -9.44 -4.76
N PHE A 227 4.93 -9.41 -5.76
CA PHE A 227 6.38 -9.57 -5.59
C PHE A 227 7.00 -8.60 -4.56
N ALA A 228 6.55 -7.36 -4.54
CA ALA A 228 7.12 -6.34 -3.66
C ALA A 228 6.85 -6.58 -2.17
N VAL A 229 5.88 -7.43 -1.82
CA VAL A 229 5.54 -7.78 -0.43
C VAL A 229 5.86 -9.25 -0.14
N ARG A 230 5.50 -10.15 -1.06
CA ARG A 230 5.46 -11.61 -0.83
C ARG A 230 6.38 -12.41 -1.75
N GLY A 231 7.26 -11.76 -2.53
CA GLY A 231 8.27 -12.45 -3.34
C GLY A 231 9.17 -13.35 -2.48
N ASP A 232 9.57 -14.52 -3.02
CA ASP A 232 10.42 -15.46 -2.30
C ASP A 232 11.88 -14.98 -2.28
N PRO A 233 12.44 -14.69 -1.09
CA PRO A 233 13.83 -14.23 -0.97
C PRO A 233 14.87 -15.30 -1.34
N ASN A 234 14.45 -16.56 -1.48
CA ASN A 234 15.32 -17.65 -1.93
C ASN A 234 15.43 -17.73 -3.46
N ILE A 235 14.55 -17.02 -4.19
CA ILE A 235 14.60 -16.89 -5.64
C ILE A 235 15.33 -15.57 -5.97
N PRO A 236 16.55 -15.61 -6.54
CA PRO A 236 17.39 -14.41 -6.72
C PRO A 236 16.69 -13.27 -7.44
N GLN A 237 15.90 -13.55 -8.48
CA GLN A 237 15.18 -12.53 -9.24
C GLN A 237 14.06 -11.88 -8.42
N GLU A 238 13.29 -12.66 -7.66
CA GLU A 238 12.20 -12.13 -6.83
C GLU A 238 12.76 -11.29 -5.67
N LYS A 239 13.84 -11.77 -5.04
CA LYS A 239 14.56 -11.01 -4.01
C LYS A 239 15.04 -9.67 -4.56
N TRP A 240 15.76 -9.69 -5.68
CA TRP A 240 16.28 -8.47 -6.29
C TRP A 240 15.17 -7.49 -6.65
N ALA A 241 14.12 -7.95 -7.33
CA ALA A 241 13.00 -7.11 -7.73
C ALA A 241 12.27 -6.48 -6.53
N LYS A 242 12.07 -7.25 -5.46
CA LYS A 242 11.48 -6.75 -4.21
C LYS A 242 12.34 -5.68 -3.56
N GLU A 243 13.65 -5.89 -3.46
CA GLU A 243 14.59 -4.94 -2.91
C GLU A 243 14.62 -3.65 -3.73
N GLN A 244 14.68 -3.76 -5.07
CA GLN A 244 14.65 -2.60 -5.96
C GLN A 244 13.32 -1.84 -5.92
N ALA A 245 12.19 -2.53 -5.79
CA ALA A 245 10.89 -1.89 -5.62
C ALA A 245 10.80 -1.11 -4.30
N PHE A 246 11.41 -1.61 -3.23
CA PHE A 246 11.53 -0.88 -1.97
C PHE A 246 12.42 0.36 -2.11
N GLU A 247 13.60 0.22 -2.70
CA GLU A 247 14.52 1.34 -2.96
C GLU A 247 13.87 2.41 -3.85
N GLN A 248 13.09 2.00 -4.86
CA GLN A 248 12.30 2.91 -5.68
C GLN A 248 11.36 3.78 -4.84
N ALA A 249 10.66 3.20 -3.86
CA ALA A 249 9.79 3.94 -2.95
C ALA A 249 10.58 4.95 -2.10
N VAL A 250 11.68 4.51 -1.50
CA VAL A 250 12.52 5.35 -0.63
C VAL A 250 13.12 6.52 -1.41
N GLN A 251 13.67 6.27 -2.60
CA GLN A 251 14.24 7.30 -3.45
C GLN A 251 13.19 8.31 -3.90
N TRP A 252 11.99 7.82 -4.27
CA TRP A 252 10.86 8.66 -4.66
C TRP A 252 10.44 9.60 -3.53
N PHE A 253 10.30 9.10 -2.32
CA PHE A 253 9.97 9.92 -1.16
C PHE A 253 11.10 10.86 -0.76
N ASN A 254 12.36 10.45 -0.89
CA ASN A 254 13.50 11.32 -0.60
C ASN A 254 13.54 12.55 -1.51
N PHE A 255 13.06 12.42 -2.75
CA PHE A 255 13.09 13.49 -3.73
C PHE A 255 11.84 14.38 -3.68
N HIS A 256 10.66 13.81 -3.40
CA HIS A 256 9.39 14.53 -3.56
C HIS A 256 8.72 14.92 -2.24
N LEU A 257 9.10 14.34 -1.11
CA LEU A 257 8.57 14.64 0.19
C LEU A 257 9.58 15.46 1.01
#